data_f7f6251e06c94e9964f1b01505254360
#
_entry.id   f7f6251e06c94e9964f1b01505254360
#
_cell.length_a   1.000
_cell.length_b   1.000
_cell.length_c   1.000
_cell.angle_alpha   90.00
_cell.angle_beta   90.00
_cell.angle_gamma   90.00
#
_symmetry.space_group_name_H-M   'P 1'
#
loop_
_entity.id
_entity.type
_entity.pdbx_description
1 polymer ?
#
loop_
_entity_poly.entity_id
_entity_poly.type
_entity_poly.pdbx_seq_one_letter_code
_entity_poly.pdbx_strand_id
1 'polypeptide(L)'
;LPASRLTIAVLLAAAAVAGCRTVAAPAQPQAPAGLAAAPWIADLGDGRYRNPILHADYSDPDAIRVGDTFYMTASSFNNAPGLPLLESPDLVNWTLVGHALPRLEPADVFDRPQYGKGVWAPTLRWHDGRFWIFYPDPDYGVYVTTAEHFAGPWTPPRLLLAGRGIIDPAPLWDDDGKAYLVHAWAKSRSGINNVLTLRRMDPQATRLLDDGGKIIIDGGRYPGYHTVEGPKLYKANGYYYVFAPAGGVEMGWQAVFRSRSIDGPYEARRVMDQGDTPINGPHQGAWVDAPDGKDWFVHFQDKGAYGRVVHLQPMRWQDGWPVIGAPGRTPGVGEPVNTYAKPVQGFGPAAPATSDAFNGPALGLQWQWGANPAPGWYSLTDNPGHLRLATQVVPEADGFVRAAGAILTQKVPASRFVVETRVRLKGAVDGDRAGLIVNAMQYGWVGLRRSGGKTELVRTVCGPFGPRCREESTVVLPDAPDEVVLRMSMYETAFVGFSYSVDGRAFKPAGDPFPVTRGTWVGAQVGLFSVGARARTQPSYLEADYFDVTAPGVGPY
;
A
#
# COMPACT_ATOMS: atom_id res chain seq x y z
N LEU A 1 -48.14 -51.69 -67.69
CA LEU A 1 -47.75 -52.33 -66.59
C LEU A 1 -46.27 -52.68 -66.59
N PRO A 2 -45.32 -51.86 -66.21
CA PRO A 2 -44.04 -52.42 -65.86
C PRO A 2 -43.59 -52.00 -64.45
N ALA A 3 -42.82 -52.90 -63.89
CA ALA A 3 -42.20 -52.88 -62.62
C ALA A 3 -41.01 -51.92 -62.57
N SER A 4 -40.94 -51.12 -61.52
CA SER A 4 -39.79 -50.26 -61.23
C SER A 4 -38.88 -50.96 -60.21
N ARG A 5 -37.61 -51.05 -60.49
CA ARG A 5 -36.55 -51.61 -59.65
C ARG A 5 -36.11 -50.60 -58.64
N LEU A 6 -36.13 -50.98 -57.39
CA LEU A 6 -35.60 -50.18 -56.24
C LEU A 6 -34.09 -50.47 -56.14
N THR A 7 -33.27 -49.44 -56.28
CA THR A 7 -31.81 -49.52 -56.04
C THR A 7 -31.54 -49.02 -54.57
N ILE A 8 -31.01 -49.89 -53.73
CA ILE A 8 -30.61 -49.56 -52.35
C ILE A 8 -29.19 -48.97 -52.40
N ALA A 9 -29.05 -47.70 -52.04
CA ALA A 9 -27.76 -47.08 -51.82
C ALA A 9 -27.36 -47.25 -50.35
N VAL A 10 -26.25 -47.95 -50.14
CA VAL A 10 -25.63 -48.09 -48.81
C VAL A 10 -24.79 -46.84 -48.54
N LEU A 11 -25.21 -46.02 -47.58
CA LEU A 11 -24.42 -44.92 -47.06
C LEU A 11 -23.50 -45.43 -45.94
N LEU A 12 -22.20 -45.41 -46.18
CA LEU A 12 -21.17 -45.58 -45.17
C LEU A 12 -21.08 -44.29 -44.32
N ALA A 13 -21.47 -44.35 -43.06
CA ALA A 13 -21.24 -43.29 -42.10
C ALA A 13 -19.81 -43.36 -41.56
N ALA A 14 -18.97 -42.42 -41.94
CA ALA A 14 -17.65 -42.23 -41.32
C ALA A 14 -17.81 -41.55 -39.94
N ALA A 15 -17.52 -42.28 -38.90
CA ALA A 15 -17.47 -41.72 -37.53
C ALA A 15 -16.21 -40.83 -37.37
N ALA A 16 -16.40 -39.54 -37.33
CA ALA A 16 -15.36 -38.59 -36.97
C ALA A 16 -15.15 -38.66 -35.44
N VAL A 17 -14.02 -39.23 -35.01
CA VAL A 17 -13.56 -39.16 -33.64
C VAL A 17 -13.04 -37.75 -33.39
N ALA A 18 -13.85 -36.91 -32.75
CA ALA A 18 -13.41 -35.59 -32.23
C ALA A 18 -12.45 -35.83 -31.07
N GLY A 19 -11.16 -35.73 -31.31
CA GLY A 19 -10.14 -35.71 -30.28
C GLY A 19 -10.28 -34.43 -29.43
N CYS A 20 -10.74 -34.56 -28.20
CA CYS A 20 -10.60 -33.50 -27.21
C CYS A 20 -9.11 -33.20 -27.03
N ARG A 21 -8.62 -32.14 -27.65
CA ARG A 21 -7.35 -31.53 -27.26
C ARG A 21 -7.58 -30.85 -25.92
N THR A 22 -7.09 -31.43 -24.84
CA THR A 22 -6.89 -30.74 -23.57
C THR A 22 -5.93 -29.58 -23.86
N VAL A 23 -6.44 -28.38 -23.86
CA VAL A 23 -5.61 -27.17 -23.83
C VAL A 23 -4.94 -27.18 -22.46
N ALA A 24 -3.63 -27.43 -22.44
CA ALA A 24 -2.84 -27.30 -21.23
C ALA A 24 -2.99 -25.85 -20.75
N ALA A 25 -3.34 -25.67 -19.47
CA ALA A 25 -3.35 -24.36 -18.83
C ALA A 25 -1.98 -23.70 -19.06
N PRO A 26 -1.92 -22.39 -19.34
CA PRO A 26 -0.65 -21.70 -19.50
C PRO A 26 0.19 -21.92 -18.24
N ALA A 27 1.42 -22.38 -18.43
CA ALA A 27 2.38 -22.54 -17.33
C ALA A 27 2.53 -21.17 -16.64
N GLN A 28 2.21 -21.12 -15.34
CA GLN A 28 2.44 -19.92 -14.55
C GLN A 28 3.95 -19.60 -14.58
N PRO A 29 4.33 -18.32 -14.71
CA PRO A 29 5.72 -17.94 -14.65
C PRO A 29 6.28 -18.40 -13.30
N GLN A 30 7.28 -19.27 -13.33
CA GLN A 30 8.02 -19.65 -12.12
C GLN A 30 8.65 -18.39 -11.53
N ALA A 31 8.42 -18.16 -10.22
CA ALA A 31 9.08 -17.09 -9.49
C ALA A 31 10.61 -17.20 -9.67
N PRO A 32 11.33 -16.07 -9.82
CA PRO A 32 12.78 -16.08 -9.93
C PRO A 32 13.41 -16.85 -8.77
N ALA A 33 14.42 -17.67 -9.07
CA ALA A 33 15.16 -18.40 -8.06
C ALA A 33 15.76 -17.40 -7.05
N GLY A 34 15.38 -17.48 -5.77
CA GLY A 34 15.74 -16.51 -4.72
C GLY A 34 14.55 -15.77 -4.13
N LEU A 35 13.42 -15.61 -4.84
CA LEU A 35 12.25 -14.91 -4.30
C LEU A 35 11.67 -15.66 -3.09
N ALA A 36 11.58 -16.98 -3.13
CA ALA A 36 11.03 -17.80 -2.04
C ALA A 36 11.77 -17.68 -0.70
N ALA A 37 13.02 -17.18 -0.71
CA ALA A 37 13.84 -16.99 0.50
C ALA A 37 13.85 -15.53 0.99
N ALA A 38 13.22 -14.59 0.28
CA ALA A 38 13.23 -13.19 0.67
C ALA A 38 12.38 -12.95 1.93
N PRO A 39 12.82 -12.10 2.87
CA PRO A 39 12.15 -11.88 4.14
C PRO A 39 10.73 -11.28 4.01
N TRP A 40 10.42 -10.71 2.87
CA TRP A 40 9.08 -10.16 2.56
C TRP A 40 8.12 -11.17 1.90
N ILE A 41 8.53 -12.42 1.71
CA ILE A 41 7.65 -13.47 1.21
C ILE A 41 6.90 -14.11 2.39
N ALA A 42 5.59 -14.07 2.33
CA ALA A 42 4.72 -14.63 3.36
C ALA A 42 4.45 -16.13 3.17
N ASP A 43 4.43 -16.61 1.93
CA ASP A 43 4.19 -18.01 1.58
C ASP A 43 5.38 -18.87 2.00
N LEU A 44 5.14 -19.89 2.84
CA LEU A 44 6.18 -20.79 3.36
C LEU A 44 6.51 -21.95 2.40
N GLY A 45 5.76 -22.10 1.29
CA GLY A 45 5.97 -23.15 0.29
C GLY A 45 5.43 -24.53 0.71
N ASP A 46 4.86 -24.67 1.90
CA ASP A 46 4.34 -25.91 2.47
C ASP A 46 2.80 -25.88 2.64
N GLY A 47 2.11 -24.98 1.95
CA GLY A 47 0.67 -24.77 2.06
C GLY A 47 0.26 -23.85 3.23
N ARG A 48 1.22 -23.25 3.92
CA ARG A 48 1.01 -22.27 5.00
C ARG A 48 1.57 -20.91 4.64
N TYR A 49 1.15 -19.90 5.37
CA TYR A 49 1.69 -18.55 5.31
C TYR A 49 2.12 -18.08 6.70
N ARG A 50 2.95 -17.05 6.71
CA ARG A 50 3.39 -16.31 7.90
C ARG A 50 2.94 -14.85 7.79
N ASN A 51 2.35 -14.33 8.86
CA ASN A 51 2.05 -12.91 9.01
C ASN A 51 3.31 -12.07 9.35
N PRO A 52 3.39 -10.82 8.86
CA PRO A 52 2.44 -10.17 7.96
C PRO A 52 2.46 -10.76 6.56
N ILE A 53 1.31 -10.79 5.88
CA ILE A 53 1.24 -11.22 4.46
C ILE A 53 1.85 -10.19 3.51
N LEU A 54 1.85 -8.92 3.91
CA LEU A 54 2.60 -7.84 3.27
C LEU A 54 3.31 -7.04 4.37
N HIS A 55 4.62 -7.11 4.40
CA HIS A 55 5.40 -6.32 5.37
C HIS A 55 5.46 -4.84 4.97
N ALA A 56 5.21 -4.51 3.71
CA ALA A 56 5.14 -3.13 3.23
C ALA A 56 3.92 -2.39 3.78
N ASP A 57 4.03 -1.06 3.87
CA ASP A 57 3.03 -0.12 4.39
C ASP A 57 1.84 0.03 3.42
N TYR A 58 0.94 -0.96 3.42
CA TYR A 58 -0.37 -0.88 2.77
C TYR A 58 -1.42 -0.60 3.85
N SER A 59 -1.39 0.63 4.37
CA SER A 59 -2.24 1.11 5.46
C SER A 59 -3.72 1.00 5.14
N ASP A 60 -4.52 0.66 6.16
CA ASP A 60 -6.00 0.66 6.06
C ASP A 60 -6.52 -0.22 4.90
N PRO A 61 -6.07 -1.48 4.78
CA PRO A 61 -6.39 -2.32 3.64
C PRO A 61 -7.89 -2.62 3.57
N ASP A 62 -8.45 -2.55 2.38
CA ASP A 62 -9.76 -3.11 2.10
C ASP A 62 -9.68 -4.10 0.94
N ALA A 63 -10.21 -5.29 1.15
CA ALA A 63 -10.12 -6.40 0.21
C ALA A 63 -11.49 -7.02 -0.08
N ILE A 64 -11.66 -7.48 -1.31
CA ILE A 64 -12.84 -8.21 -1.76
C ILE A 64 -12.44 -9.39 -2.63
N ARG A 65 -13.35 -10.35 -2.83
CA ARG A 65 -13.24 -11.39 -3.85
C ARG A 65 -14.22 -11.14 -4.98
N VAL A 66 -13.76 -11.28 -6.23
CA VAL A 66 -14.64 -11.33 -7.41
C VAL A 66 -14.23 -12.54 -8.25
N GLY A 67 -15.14 -13.50 -8.40
CA GLY A 67 -14.79 -14.79 -8.99
C GLY A 67 -13.76 -15.55 -8.14
N ASP A 68 -12.66 -15.95 -8.76
CA ASP A 68 -11.56 -16.68 -8.12
C ASP A 68 -10.37 -15.78 -7.74
N THR A 69 -10.51 -14.46 -7.87
CA THR A 69 -9.44 -13.49 -7.61
C THR A 69 -9.79 -12.59 -6.46
N PHE A 70 -8.81 -12.32 -5.61
CA PHE A 70 -8.89 -11.35 -4.52
C PHE A 70 -8.25 -10.03 -4.95
N TYR A 71 -8.88 -8.94 -4.57
CA TYR A 71 -8.48 -7.58 -4.91
C TYR A 71 -8.36 -6.76 -3.64
N MET A 72 -7.32 -5.93 -3.56
CA MET A 72 -7.08 -5.07 -2.40
C MET A 72 -6.61 -3.69 -2.83
N THR A 73 -7.04 -2.67 -2.09
CA THR A 73 -6.49 -1.31 -2.13
C THR A 73 -6.15 -0.83 -0.72
N ALA A 74 -5.42 0.27 -0.62
CA ALA A 74 -4.95 0.80 0.65
C ALA A 74 -4.79 2.32 0.59
N SER A 75 -4.67 2.97 1.75
CA SER A 75 -4.31 4.38 1.86
C SER A 75 -2.98 4.67 1.18
N SER A 76 -2.88 5.84 0.54
CA SER A 76 -1.62 6.31 -0.07
C SER A 76 -1.19 7.69 0.44
N PHE A 77 -2.04 8.34 1.22
CA PHE A 77 -1.81 9.69 1.75
C PHE A 77 -1.42 10.67 0.64
N ASN A 78 -0.30 11.38 0.77
CA ASN A 78 0.19 12.32 -0.24
C ASN A 78 1.04 11.68 -1.34
N ASN A 79 1.24 10.37 -1.31
CA ASN A 79 2.07 9.71 -2.33
C ASN A 79 1.31 9.58 -3.67
N ALA A 80 1.96 9.94 -4.76
CA ALA A 80 1.46 9.82 -6.12
C ALA A 80 2.36 8.87 -6.95
N PRO A 81 1.78 7.92 -7.73
CA PRO A 81 0.36 7.63 -7.86
C PRO A 81 -0.26 7.10 -6.56
N GLY A 82 -1.56 7.34 -6.36
CA GLY A 82 -2.30 6.96 -5.17
C GLY A 82 -3.26 5.78 -5.37
N LEU A 83 -3.80 5.24 -4.27
CA LEU A 83 -4.66 4.06 -4.25
C LEU A 83 -4.02 2.85 -4.95
N PRO A 84 -3.03 2.19 -4.34
CA PRO A 84 -2.41 1.00 -4.90
C PRO A 84 -3.45 -0.11 -5.12
N LEU A 85 -3.31 -0.82 -6.23
CA LEU A 85 -4.20 -1.90 -6.66
C LEU A 85 -3.44 -3.21 -6.64
N LEU A 86 -3.83 -4.12 -5.75
CA LEU A 86 -3.18 -5.41 -5.59
C LEU A 86 -4.17 -6.54 -5.91
N GLU A 87 -3.67 -7.58 -6.60
CA GLU A 87 -4.40 -8.80 -6.91
C GLU A 87 -3.72 -9.99 -6.25
N SER A 88 -4.52 -10.98 -5.83
CA SER A 88 -4.03 -12.23 -5.28
C SER A 88 -4.94 -13.39 -5.68
N PRO A 89 -4.38 -14.57 -5.98
CA PRO A 89 -5.18 -15.78 -6.19
C PRO A 89 -5.54 -16.49 -4.88
N ASP A 90 -4.94 -16.10 -3.74
CA ASP A 90 -5.01 -16.89 -2.51
C ASP A 90 -4.99 -16.06 -1.19
N LEU A 91 -5.12 -14.72 -1.24
CA LEU A 91 -5.02 -13.77 -0.12
C LEU A 91 -3.62 -13.67 0.53
N VAL A 92 -2.64 -14.43 0.07
CA VAL A 92 -1.27 -14.46 0.62
C VAL A 92 -0.26 -13.91 -0.37
N ASN A 93 -0.36 -14.33 -1.62
CA ASN A 93 0.54 -13.99 -2.70
C ASN A 93 -0.02 -12.82 -3.50
N TRP A 94 0.43 -11.61 -3.19
CA TRP A 94 -0.09 -10.37 -3.75
C TRP A 94 0.83 -9.79 -4.83
N THR A 95 0.24 -9.31 -5.90
CA THR A 95 0.92 -8.59 -6.98
C THR A 95 0.34 -7.18 -7.09
N LEU A 96 1.20 -6.17 -7.15
CA LEU A 96 0.80 -4.79 -7.44
C LEU A 96 0.56 -4.67 -8.95
N VAL A 97 -0.67 -4.36 -9.35
CA VAL A 97 -1.09 -4.32 -10.77
C VAL A 97 -1.36 -2.91 -11.29
N GLY A 98 -1.37 -1.92 -10.42
CA GLY A 98 -1.59 -0.53 -10.81
C GLY A 98 -1.86 0.39 -9.63
N HIS A 99 -2.34 1.59 -9.98
CA HIS A 99 -2.83 2.60 -9.04
C HIS A 99 -4.09 3.25 -9.63
N ALA A 100 -5.11 3.48 -8.81
CA ALA A 100 -6.35 4.07 -9.30
C ALA A 100 -6.23 5.59 -9.54
N LEU A 101 -5.30 6.26 -8.87
CA LEU A 101 -5.11 7.70 -8.96
C LEU A 101 -3.70 8.02 -9.49
N PRO A 102 -3.54 8.36 -10.77
CA PRO A 102 -2.25 8.78 -11.31
C PRO A 102 -1.76 10.10 -10.70
N ARG A 103 -2.68 10.96 -10.25
CA ARG A 103 -2.45 12.22 -9.55
C ARG A 103 -3.48 12.40 -8.45
N LEU A 104 -3.14 13.20 -7.44
CA LEU A 104 -4.03 13.55 -6.33
C LEU A 104 -4.71 14.89 -6.58
N GLU A 105 -5.93 15.04 -6.08
CA GLU A 105 -6.73 16.25 -6.18
C GLU A 105 -6.95 16.88 -4.78
N PRO A 106 -6.98 18.22 -4.67
CA PRO A 106 -6.77 19.22 -5.73
C PRO A 106 -5.28 19.31 -6.17
N ALA A 107 -5.04 19.41 -7.48
CA ALA A 107 -3.70 19.36 -8.03
C ALA A 107 -2.78 20.49 -7.50
N ASP A 108 -3.29 21.71 -7.37
CA ASP A 108 -2.53 22.86 -6.87
C ASP A 108 -2.04 22.69 -5.42
N VAL A 109 -2.69 21.84 -4.63
CA VAL A 109 -2.26 21.47 -3.28
C VAL A 109 -1.19 20.39 -3.34
N PHE A 110 -1.45 19.31 -4.11
CA PHE A 110 -0.61 18.11 -4.14
C PHE A 110 0.55 18.18 -5.16
N ASP A 111 0.70 19.27 -5.90
CA ASP A 111 1.90 19.55 -6.71
C ASP A 111 3.15 19.85 -5.83
N ARG A 112 2.98 19.84 -4.51
CA ARG A 112 4.04 19.92 -3.50
C ARG A 112 3.79 18.91 -2.38
N PRO A 113 4.82 18.51 -1.60
CA PRO A 113 4.67 17.56 -0.51
C PRO A 113 3.64 18.02 0.54
N GLN A 114 2.69 17.17 0.86
CA GLN A 114 1.60 17.38 1.81
C GLN A 114 1.55 16.25 2.85
N TYR A 115 2.65 16.01 3.53
CA TYR A 115 2.82 14.86 4.43
C TYR A 115 1.63 14.65 5.38
N GLY A 116 1.04 13.44 5.33
CA GLY A 116 -0.07 13.00 6.15
C GLY A 116 -1.46 13.49 5.69
N LYS A 117 -1.56 14.21 4.56
CA LYS A 117 -2.81 14.59 3.91
C LYS A 117 -3.11 13.66 2.73
N GLY A 118 -4.18 13.94 2.01
CA GLY A 118 -4.56 13.23 0.78
C GLY A 118 -5.40 12.01 1.04
N VAL A 119 -5.06 10.90 0.41
CA VAL A 119 -5.89 9.69 0.35
C VAL A 119 -5.76 8.85 1.62
N TRP A 120 -6.78 8.93 2.50
CA TRP A 120 -6.88 8.11 3.70
C TRP A 120 -7.69 6.83 3.40
N ALA A 121 -8.09 6.10 4.44
CA ALA A 121 -8.67 4.76 4.38
C ALA A 121 -9.75 4.55 3.32
N PRO A 122 -9.48 3.84 2.22
CA PRO A 122 -10.45 3.57 1.16
C PRO A 122 -11.37 2.40 1.51
N THR A 123 -12.46 2.29 0.76
CA THR A 123 -13.27 1.08 0.68
C THR A 123 -13.43 0.66 -0.76
N LEU A 124 -13.18 -0.63 -1.02
CA LEU A 124 -13.30 -1.29 -2.31
C LEU A 124 -14.59 -2.14 -2.34
N ARG A 125 -15.38 -2.03 -3.41
CA ARG A 125 -16.57 -2.85 -3.62
C ARG A 125 -16.67 -3.28 -5.08
N TRP A 126 -17.35 -4.40 -5.30
CA TRP A 126 -17.83 -4.83 -6.61
C TRP A 126 -19.34 -4.71 -6.64
N HIS A 127 -19.86 -3.90 -7.53
CA HIS A 127 -21.29 -3.69 -7.68
C HIS A 127 -21.63 -3.34 -9.13
N ASP A 128 -22.70 -3.93 -9.64
CA ASP A 128 -23.23 -3.69 -10.99
C ASP A 128 -22.16 -3.77 -12.10
N GLY A 129 -21.38 -4.88 -12.06
CA GLY A 129 -20.38 -5.19 -13.09
C GLY A 129 -19.13 -4.32 -13.09
N ARG A 130 -18.84 -3.58 -12.01
CA ARG A 130 -17.66 -2.74 -11.90
C ARG A 130 -17.09 -2.66 -10.49
N PHE A 131 -15.83 -2.30 -10.39
CA PHE A 131 -15.16 -1.95 -9.14
C PHE A 131 -15.47 -0.51 -8.77
N TRP A 132 -15.65 -0.28 -7.47
CA TRP A 132 -15.89 1.02 -6.85
C TRP A 132 -14.87 1.23 -5.74
N ILE A 133 -14.20 2.38 -5.76
CA ILE A 133 -13.39 2.83 -4.63
C ILE A 133 -13.97 4.12 -4.09
N PHE A 134 -14.34 4.11 -2.81
CA PHE A 134 -14.69 5.29 -2.03
C PHE A 134 -13.49 5.61 -1.15
N TYR A 135 -12.97 6.81 -1.24
CA TYR A 135 -11.84 7.22 -0.42
C TYR A 135 -12.04 8.62 0.14
N PRO A 136 -11.57 8.91 1.37
CA PRO A 136 -11.63 10.24 1.92
C PRO A 136 -10.32 10.98 1.67
N ASP A 137 -10.43 12.29 1.44
CA ASP A 137 -9.42 13.25 1.85
C ASP A 137 -9.98 14.03 3.05
N PRO A 138 -9.38 13.95 4.24
CA PRO A 138 -9.96 14.53 5.46
C PRO A 138 -10.05 16.06 5.45
N ASP A 139 -9.38 16.72 4.52
CA ASP A 139 -9.46 18.16 4.36
C ASP A 139 -10.55 18.60 3.35
N TYR A 140 -11.03 17.67 2.48
CA TYR A 140 -12.02 17.98 1.42
C TYR A 140 -13.30 17.15 1.49
N GLY A 141 -13.23 15.84 1.82
CA GLY A 141 -14.40 14.96 1.93
C GLY A 141 -14.21 13.61 1.27
N VAL A 142 -15.31 12.98 0.85
CA VAL A 142 -15.33 11.64 0.26
C VAL A 142 -15.42 11.69 -1.25
N TYR A 143 -14.49 11.02 -1.90
CA TYR A 143 -14.43 10.86 -3.36
C TYR A 143 -14.81 9.44 -3.76
N VAL A 144 -15.27 9.30 -5.01
CA VAL A 144 -15.63 8.02 -5.64
C VAL A 144 -14.97 7.93 -7.00
N THR A 145 -14.39 6.77 -7.29
CA THR A 145 -13.91 6.39 -8.62
C THR A 145 -14.31 4.95 -8.95
N THR A 146 -14.46 4.62 -10.22
CA THR A 146 -14.91 3.31 -10.69
C THR A 146 -14.10 2.80 -11.86
N ALA A 147 -14.07 1.46 -12.04
CA ALA A 147 -13.49 0.81 -13.22
C ALA A 147 -14.23 -0.49 -13.55
N GLU A 148 -14.26 -0.87 -14.82
CA GLU A 148 -14.76 -2.18 -15.25
C GLU A 148 -13.73 -3.27 -15.02
N HIS A 149 -12.44 -2.93 -15.17
CA HIS A 149 -11.31 -3.81 -14.89
C HIS A 149 -10.51 -3.26 -13.72
N PHE A 150 -10.06 -4.12 -12.82
CA PHE A 150 -9.37 -3.66 -11.60
C PHE A 150 -8.07 -2.90 -11.90
N ALA A 151 -7.27 -3.35 -12.86
CA ALA A 151 -6.07 -2.62 -13.30
C ALA A 151 -6.39 -1.27 -14.00
N GLY A 152 -7.66 -0.97 -14.26
CA GLY A 152 -8.13 0.26 -14.87
C GLY A 152 -8.48 0.14 -16.37
N PRO A 153 -8.77 1.24 -17.05
CA PRO A 153 -8.68 2.62 -16.54
C PRO A 153 -9.75 2.95 -15.49
N TRP A 154 -9.37 3.70 -14.47
CA TRP A 154 -10.29 4.23 -13.46
C TRP A 154 -10.83 5.60 -13.91
N THR A 155 -12.09 5.87 -13.58
CA THR A 155 -12.70 7.17 -13.87
C THR A 155 -12.02 8.27 -13.05
N PRO A 156 -11.99 9.52 -13.53
CA PRO A 156 -11.58 10.65 -12.70
C PRO A 156 -12.38 10.68 -11.38
N PRO A 157 -11.73 10.90 -10.24
CA PRO A 157 -12.40 10.90 -8.96
C PRO A 157 -13.45 12.02 -8.88
N ARG A 158 -14.61 11.70 -8.31
CA ARG A 158 -15.71 12.64 -8.12
C ARG A 158 -15.98 12.82 -6.63
N LEU A 159 -16.06 14.06 -6.18
CA LEU A 159 -16.43 14.40 -4.80
C LEU A 159 -17.92 14.08 -4.57
N LEU A 160 -18.21 13.09 -3.74
CA LEU A 160 -19.57 12.66 -3.37
C LEU A 160 -20.09 13.44 -2.16
N LEU A 161 -19.24 13.64 -1.16
CA LEU A 161 -19.61 14.28 0.10
C LEU A 161 -18.51 15.26 0.49
N ALA A 162 -18.78 16.54 0.33
CA ALA A 162 -17.88 17.60 0.79
C ALA A 162 -17.93 17.78 2.31
N GLY A 163 -16.77 17.98 2.94
CA GLY A 163 -16.70 18.27 4.37
C GLY A 163 -15.34 17.92 4.97
N ARG A 164 -14.96 18.68 5.99
CA ARG A 164 -13.70 18.43 6.71
C ARG A 164 -13.88 17.38 7.80
N GLY A 165 -12.90 16.49 7.90
CA GLY A 165 -12.84 15.45 8.92
C GLY A 165 -13.74 14.25 8.66
N ILE A 166 -14.36 14.14 7.49
CA ILE A 166 -15.08 12.94 7.07
C ILE A 166 -14.05 11.93 6.59
N ILE A 167 -14.03 10.75 7.23
CA ILE A 167 -13.06 9.68 6.96
C ILE A 167 -13.73 8.31 6.85
N ASP A 168 -13.00 7.34 6.31
CA ASP A 168 -13.32 5.91 6.33
C ASP A 168 -14.72 5.60 5.74
N PRO A 169 -15.03 6.02 4.51
CA PRO A 169 -16.34 5.79 3.91
C PRO A 169 -16.55 4.31 3.58
N ALA A 170 -17.70 3.75 3.93
CA ALA A 170 -18.09 2.37 3.64
C ALA A 170 -19.49 2.31 3.00
N PRO A 171 -19.58 2.10 1.66
CA PRO A 171 -20.85 1.99 0.97
C PRO A 171 -21.49 0.61 1.16
N LEU A 172 -22.82 0.58 1.04
CA LEU A 172 -23.63 -0.62 0.90
C LEU A 172 -24.77 -0.37 -0.08
N TRP A 173 -24.91 -1.24 -1.07
CA TRP A 173 -26.13 -1.38 -1.86
C TRP A 173 -26.96 -2.50 -1.26
N ASP A 174 -28.16 -2.15 -0.80
CA ASP A 174 -29.07 -3.06 -0.10
C ASP A 174 -29.97 -3.81 -1.08
N ASP A 175 -30.53 -4.95 -0.64
CA ASP A 175 -31.40 -5.82 -1.44
C ASP A 175 -32.70 -5.13 -1.85
N ASP A 176 -33.12 -4.06 -1.15
CA ASP A 176 -34.29 -3.26 -1.48
C ASP A 176 -34.02 -2.16 -2.53
N GLY A 177 -32.82 -2.17 -3.13
CA GLY A 177 -32.39 -1.21 -4.15
C GLY A 177 -31.96 0.15 -3.61
N LYS A 178 -31.91 0.33 -2.29
CA LYS A 178 -31.36 1.54 -1.68
C LYS A 178 -29.85 1.42 -1.51
N ALA A 179 -29.20 2.57 -1.46
CA ALA A 179 -27.78 2.66 -1.21
C ALA A 179 -27.46 3.57 -0.02
N TYR A 180 -26.46 3.16 0.72
CA TYR A 180 -26.05 3.79 1.96
C TYR A 180 -24.53 4.00 1.99
N LEU A 181 -24.11 4.97 2.80
CA LEU A 181 -22.71 5.26 3.10
C LEU A 181 -22.57 5.44 4.61
N VAL A 182 -21.76 4.61 5.26
CA VAL A 182 -21.32 4.87 6.64
C VAL A 182 -19.95 5.51 6.60
N HIS A 183 -19.70 6.48 7.49
CA HIS A 183 -18.38 7.11 7.61
C HIS A 183 -18.05 7.43 9.07
N ALA A 184 -16.77 7.56 9.35
CA ALA A 184 -16.23 8.04 10.62
C ALA A 184 -15.84 9.53 10.55
N TRP A 185 -15.24 10.03 11.65
CA TRP A 185 -14.82 11.41 11.80
C TRP A 185 -13.42 11.53 12.38
N ALA A 186 -12.58 12.36 11.76
CA ALA A 186 -11.26 12.71 12.25
C ALA A 186 -11.34 13.93 13.18
N LYS A 187 -11.13 13.75 14.49
CA LYS A 187 -11.15 14.81 15.50
C LYS A 187 -10.22 15.97 15.15
N SER A 188 -9.08 15.68 14.57
CA SER A 188 -8.08 16.69 14.18
C SER A 188 -8.57 17.68 13.11
N ARG A 189 -9.68 17.40 12.41
CA ARG A 189 -10.27 18.25 11.36
C ARG A 189 -11.66 18.76 11.72
N SER A 190 -12.51 17.90 12.30
CA SER A 190 -13.91 18.21 12.58
C SER A 190 -14.19 18.53 14.05
N GLY A 191 -13.29 18.17 14.96
CA GLY A 191 -13.57 18.17 16.41
C GLY A 191 -14.40 16.98 16.88
N ILE A 192 -14.94 16.17 15.96
CA ILE A 192 -15.79 15.00 16.21
C ILE A 192 -14.93 13.74 16.14
N ASN A 193 -15.20 12.75 17.00
CA ASN A 193 -14.63 11.41 16.92
C ASN A 193 -15.53 10.39 17.62
N ASN A 194 -15.18 9.12 17.50
CA ASN A 194 -15.82 8.01 18.21
C ASN A 194 -17.29 7.81 17.85
N VAL A 195 -17.74 8.29 16.69
CA VAL A 195 -19.10 8.12 16.17
C VAL A 195 -19.07 7.73 14.70
N LEU A 196 -20.04 6.89 14.29
CA LEU A 196 -20.24 6.52 12.90
C LEU A 196 -21.58 7.06 12.41
N THR A 197 -21.53 7.74 11.26
CA THR A 197 -22.69 8.40 10.65
C THR A 197 -23.13 7.65 9.41
N LEU A 198 -24.40 7.29 9.34
CA LEU A 198 -25.06 6.71 8.18
C LEU A 198 -25.62 7.82 7.30
N ARG A 199 -25.36 7.73 6.01
CA ARG A 199 -25.91 8.59 4.95
C ARG A 199 -26.70 7.73 3.97
N ARG A 200 -27.76 8.29 3.40
CA ARG A 200 -28.41 7.71 2.22
C ARG A 200 -27.78 8.31 0.98
N MET A 201 -27.45 7.49 0.00
CA MET A 201 -26.95 7.93 -1.30
C MET A 201 -27.81 7.37 -2.44
N ASP A 202 -27.75 7.97 -3.60
CA ASP A 202 -28.34 7.35 -4.79
C ASP A 202 -27.53 6.09 -5.18
N PRO A 203 -28.14 5.09 -5.83
CA PRO A 203 -27.45 3.84 -6.18
C PRO A 203 -26.26 4.03 -7.12
N GLN A 204 -26.18 5.12 -7.86
CA GLN A 204 -25.05 5.49 -8.72
C GLN A 204 -23.99 6.30 -7.97
N ALA A 205 -24.18 6.49 -6.66
CA ALA A 205 -23.31 7.28 -5.78
C ALA A 205 -22.99 8.68 -6.34
N THR A 206 -23.94 9.32 -7.05
CA THR A 206 -23.73 10.65 -7.63
C THR A 206 -24.00 11.76 -6.63
N ARG A 207 -24.84 11.50 -5.62
CA ARG A 207 -25.21 12.44 -4.56
C ARG A 207 -25.72 11.73 -3.32
N LEU A 208 -25.72 12.44 -2.21
CA LEU A 208 -26.45 12.02 -1.01
C LEU A 208 -27.93 12.42 -1.11
N LEU A 209 -28.78 11.64 -0.45
CA LEU A 209 -30.24 11.80 -0.44
C LEU A 209 -30.77 12.33 0.91
N ASP A 210 -29.88 12.75 1.79
CA ASP A 210 -30.17 13.33 3.10
C ASP A 210 -29.29 14.56 3.38
N ASP A 211 -29.70 15.42 4.32
CA ASP A 211 -29.03 16.71 4.61
C ASP A 211 -27.98 16.65 5.73
N GLY A 212 -27.77 15.51 6.39
CA GLY A 212 -26.81 15.46 7.53
C GLY A 212 -26.46 14.06 7.99
N GLY A 213 -27.30 13.10 7.63
CA GLY A 213 -27.15 11.73 8.07
C GLY A 213 -27.58 11.49 9.52
N LYS A 214 -27.39 10.27 9.97
CA LYS A 214 -27.78 9.78 11.29
C LYS A 214 -26.59 9.12 11.96
N ILE A 215 -26.27 9.51 13.18
CA ILE A 215 -25.33 8.74 14.01
C ILE A 215 -26.01 7.41 14.37
N ILE A 216 -25.47 6.30 13.85
CA ILE A 216 -25.96 4.94 14.09
C ILE A 216 -25.15 4.23 15.17
N ILE A 217 -23.89 4.60 15.36
CA ILE A 217 -23.01 4.08 16.40
C ILE A 217 -22.33 5.27 17.09
N ASP A 218 -22.48 5.32 18.42
CA ASP A 218 -21.82 6.25 19.30
C ASP A 218 -20.98 5.42 20.29
N GLY A 219 -19.66 5.41 20.11
CA GLY A 219 -18.74 4.65 20.94
C GLY A 219 -18.83 5.01 22.44
N GLY A 220 -19.21 6.24 22.76
CA GLY A 220 -19.41 6.66 24.14
C GLY A 220 -20.54 5.91 24.88
N ARG A 221 -21.43 5.23 24.15
CA ARG A 221 -22.48 4.38 24.73
C ARG A 221 -22.02 2.97 25.07
N TYR A 222 -20.82 2.56 24.64
CA TYR A 222 -20.28 1.24 24.91
C TYR A 222 -19.11 1.36 25.88
N PRO A 223 -19.14 0.68 27.05
CA PRO A 223 -18.09 0.82 28.06
C PRO A 223 -16.68 0.49 27.52
N GLY A 224 -15.76 1.43 27.66
CA GLY A 224 -14.37 1.29 27.22
C GLY A 224 -14.12 1.57 25.73
N TYR A 225 -15.14 1.81 24.92
CA TYR A 225 -14.96 2.13 23.52
C TYR A 225 -14.56 3.60 23.34
N HIS A 226 -13.47 3.81 22.67
CA HIS A 226 -13.00 5.13 22.25
C HIS A 226 -12.36 4.99 20.87
N THR A 227 -12.32 6.08 20.10
CA THR A 227 -11.74 6.09 18.75
C THR A 227 -12.35 4.97 17.88
N VAL A 228 -13.70 4.87 17.87
CA VAL A 228 -14.42 4.02 16.90
C VAL A 228 -14.33 4.69 15.55
N GLU A 229 -13.68 4.01 14.59
CA GLU A 229 -13.41 4.51 13.24
C GLU A 229 -13.32 3.34 12.25
N GLY A 230 -12.89 3.54 11.01
CA GLY A 230 -12.63 2.48 10.04
C GLY A 230 -13.81 1.56 9.72
N PRO A 231 -15.07 2.04 9.63
CA PRO A 231 -16.19 1.14 9.42
C PRO A 231 -16.11 0.44 8.08
N LYS A 232 -16.49 -0.85 8.06
CA LYS A 232 -16.84 -1.60 6.87
C LYS A 232 -18.23 -2.17 7.06
N LEU A 233 -19.14 -1.85 6.14
CA LEU A 233 -20.58 -2.18 6.23
C LEU A 233 -20.88 -3.39 5.35
N TYR A 234 -21.51 -4.40 5.96
CA TYR A 234 -21.94 -5.63 5.31
C TYR A 234 -23.37 -6.00 5.70
N LYS A 235 -24.04 -6.76 4.84
CA LYS A 235 -25.33 -7.40 5.15
C LYS A 235 -25.20 -8.92 4.97
N ALA A 236 -25.48 -9.66 6.01
CA ALA A 236 -25.41 -11.12 6.01
C ALA A 236 -26.34 -11.70 7.08
N ASN A 237 -26.88 -12.91 6.84
CA ASN A 237 -27.66 -13.67 7.81
C ASN A 237 -28.81 -12.88 8.47
N GLY A 238 -29.42 -11.94 7.72
CA GLY A 238 -30.52 -11.09 8.19
C GLY A 238 -30.10 -9.99 9.16
N TYR A 239 -28.80 -9.66 9.21
CA TYR A 239 -28.23 -8.55 9.98
C TYR A 239 -27.42 -7.61 9.10
N TYR A 240 -27.37 -6.36 9.50
CA TYR A 240 -26.35 -5.39 9.10
C TYR A 240 -25.20 -5.49 10.09
N TYR A 241 -23.98 -5.63 9.58
CA TYR A 241 -22.75 -5.68 10.34
C TYR A 241 -21.89 -4.47 10.00
N VAL A 242 -21.44 -3.75 11.02
CA VAL A 242 -20.41 -2.73 10.90
C VAL A 242 -19.17 -3.25 11.61
N PHE A 243 -18.17 -3.62 10.84
CA PHE A 243 -16.84 -3.96 11.34
C PHE A 243 -16.10 -2.65 11.53
N ALA A 244 -15.81 -2.28 12.77
CA ALA A 244 -15.13 -1.04 13.09
C ALA A 244 -14.19 -1.24 14.27
N PRO A 245 -12.89 -0.94 14.11
CA PRO A 245 -11.95 -0.98 15.23
C PRO A 245 -12.26 0.11 16.26
N ALA A 246 -11.74 -0.10 17.47
CA ALA A 246 -11.75 0.88 18.55
C ALA A 246 -10.44 0.82 19.32
N GLY A 247 -10.14 1.82 20.15
CA GLY A 247 -8.95 1.84 21.01
C GLY A 247 -7.72 2.47 20.37
N GLY A 248 -7.78 2.89 19.10
CA GLY A 248 -6.69 3.51 18.36
C GLY A 248 -5.69 2.50 17.76
N VAL A 249 -4.87 2.96 16.82
CA VAL A 249 -4.06 2.11 15.93
C VAL A 249 -2.94 1.31 16.62
N GLU A 250 -2.45 1.73 17.77
CA GLU A 250 -1.34 1.07 18.46
C GLU A 250 -1.80 0.02 19.48
N MET A 251 -2.93 0.28 20.16
CA MET A 251 -3.41 -0.51 21.29
C MET A 251 -4.87 -0.96 21.14
N GLY A 252 -5.46 -0.74 19.97
CA GLY A 252 -6.86 -1.02 19.71
C GLY A 252 -7.18 -2.48 19.48
N TRP A 253 -8.43 -2.70 19.13
CA TRP A 253 -8.98 -4.02 18.85
C TRP A 253 -10.01 -3.93 17.74
N GLN A 254 -10.29 -5.04 17.08
CA GLN A 254 -11.39 -5.14 16.13
C GLN A 254 -12.70 -5.38 16.88
N ALA A 255 -13.65 -4.48 16.68
CA ALA A 255 -15.04 -4.64 17.12
C ALA A 255 -15.97 -4.86 15.93
N VAL A 256 -17.13 -5.45 16.20
CA VAL A 256 -18.23 -5.57 15.26
C VAL A 256 -19.51 -5.12 15.94
N PHE A 257 -20.27 -4.33 15.22
CA PHE A 257 -21.60 -3.87 15.61
C PHE A 257 -22.60 -4.53 14.68
N ARG A 258 -23.71 -5.09 15.23
CA ARG A 258 -24.76 -5.69 14.40
C ARG A 258 -26.15 -5.21 14.76
N SER A 259 -27.03 -5.15 13.79
CA SER A 259 -28.45 -4.82 13.95
C SER A 259 -29.29 -5.50 12.88
N ARG A 260 -30.57 -5.75 13.17
CA ARG A 260 -31.54 -6.19 12.14
C ARG A 260 -32.05 -5.03 11.27
N SER A 261 -31.83 -3.80 11.69
CA SER A 261 -32.15 -2.59 10.94
C SER A 261 -30.86 -1.80 10.67
N ILE A 262 -30.71 -1.26 9.46
CA ILE A 262 -29.57 -0.41 9.13
C ILE A 262 -29.51 0.84 10.01
N ASP A 263 -30.67 1.29 10.49
CA ASP A 263 -30.82 2.42 11.41
C ASP A 263 -30.51 2.10 12.87
N GLY A 264 -30.19 0.83 13.19
CA GLY A 264 -29.99 0.37 14.56
C GLY A 264 -31.30 0.04 15.29
N PRO A 265 -31.27 -0.17 16.60
CA PRO A 265 -30.07 -0.08 17.46
C PRO A 265 -29.06 -1.20 17.18
N TYR A 266 -27.78 -0.89 17.38
CA TYR A 266 -26.69 -1.83 17.19
C TYR A 266 -26.22 -2.43 18.53
N GLU A 267 -25.99 -3.75 18.53
CA GLU A 267 -25.25 -4.45 19.58
C GLU A 267 -23.76 -4.46 19.22
N ALA A 268 -22.87 -4.38 20.19
CA ALA A 268 -21.43 -4.36 19.97
C ALA A 268 -20.72 -5.55 20.60
N ARG A 269 -19.70 -6.11 19.91
CA ARG A 269 -18.74 -7.06 20.47
C ARG A 269 -17.32 -6.76 20.01
N ARG A 270 -16.37 -6.94 20.91
CA ARG A 270 -14.98 -7.14 20.57
C ARG A 270 -14.85 -8.55 19.97
N VAL A 271 -14.23 -8.68 18.81
CA VAL A 271 -14.14 -9.95 18.06
C VAL A 271 -12.70 -10.41 17.82
N MET A 272 -11.74 -9.50 17.98
CA MET A 272 -10.30 -9.78 17.98
C MET A 272 -9.58 -8.70 18.78
N ASP A 273 -8.62 -9.10 19.59
CA ASP A 273 -7.63 -8.20 20.22
C ASP A 273 -6.23 -8.82 20.17
N GLN A 274 -5.23 -8.10 20.63
CA GLN A 274 -3.84 -8.56 20.59
C GLN A 274 -3.63 -9.91 21.32
N GLY A 275 -4.30 -10.09 22.48
CA GLY A 275 -4.04 -11.24 23.34
C GLY A 275 -2.58 -11.34 23.76
N ASP A 276 -2.03 -12.56 23.71
CA ASP A 276 -0.63 -12.85 24.02
C ASP A 276 0.31 -12.77 22.80
N THR A 277 -0.16 -12.23 21.69
CA THR A 277 0.62 -12.21 20.44
C THR A 277 1.45 -10.93 20.31
N PRO A 278 2.51 -10.92 19.49
CA PRO A 278 3.26 -9.71 19.18
C PRO A 278 2.55 -8.78 18.18
N ILE A 279 1.34 -9.14 17.72
CA ILE A 279 0.57 -8.38 16.73
C ILE A 279 -0.35 -7.42 17.48
N ASN A 280 0.18 -6.25 17.82
CA ASN A 280 -0.53 -5.21 18.56
C ASN A 280 -1.62 -4.55 17.73
N GLY A 281 -2.63 -4.02 18.39
CA GLY A 281 -3.63 -3.14 17.85
C GLY A 281 -4.24 -3.59 16.53
N PRO A 282 -4.75 -4.85 16.38
CA PRO A 282 -5.36 -5.28 15.14
C PRO A 282 -6.46 -4.30 14.75
N HIS A 283 -6.27 -3.59 13.65
CA HIS A 283 -7.02 -2.38 13.34
C HIS A 283 -7.39 -2.35 11.88
N GLN A 284 -8.57 -1.86 11.60
CA GLN A 284 -9.09 -1.48 10.28
C GLN A 284 -8.77 -2.48 9.15
N GLY A 285 -9.80 -3.19 8.71
CA GLY A 285 -9.62 -4.24 7.73
C GLY A 285 -10.92 -4.68 7.09
N ALA A 286 -10.88 -5.78 6.36
CA ALA A 286 -11.98 -6.30 5.57
C ALA A 286 -12.28 -7.76 5.86
N TRP A 287 -13.56 -8.10 5.93
CA TRP A 287 -14.05 -9.46 5.83
C TRP A 287 -14.09 -9.88 4.35
N VAL A 288 -13.48 -11.04 4.04
CA VAL A 288 -13.43 -11.61 2.71
C VAL A 288 -13.76 -13.10 2.79
N ASP A 289 -14.66 -13.58 1.94
CA ASP A 289 -14.97 -14.99 1.79
C ASP A 289 -14.01 -15.67 0.80
N ALA A 290 -13.68 -16.95 1.04
CA ALA A 290 -12.89 -17.76 0.13
C ALA A 290 -13.78 -18.73 -0.69
N PRO A 291 -13.28 -19.28 -1.83
CA PRO A 291 -14.07 -20.21 -2.67
C PRO A 291 -14.56 -21.46 -1.96
N ASP A 292 -13.91 -21.88 -0.89
CA ASP A 292 -14.30 -23.02 -0.06
C ASP A 292 -15.38 -22.69 1.00
N GLY A 293 -15.89 -21.45 0.99
CA GLY A 293 -16.91 -20.95 1.90
C GLY A 293 -16.40 -20.58 3.29
N LYS A 294 -15.07 -20.57 3.50
CA LYS A 294 -14.49 -20.03 4.73
C LYS A 294 -14.32 -18.54 4.65
N ASP A 295 -14.38 -17.91 5.81
CA ASP A 295 -14.23 -16.48 5.97
C ASP A 295 -12.85 -16.11 6.49
N TRP A 296 -12.36 -14.98 6.02
CA TRP A 296 -11.06 -14.43 6.34
C TRP A 296 -11.17 -12.96 6.68
N PHE A 297 -10.19 -12.45 7.43
CA PHE A 297 -10.12 -11.05 7.80
C PHE A 297 -8.71 -10.51 7.53
N VAL A 298 -8.65 -9.50 6.66
CA VAL A 298 -7.43 -8.74 6.40
C VAL A 298 -7.42 -7.54 7.33
N HIS A 299 -6.30 -7.22 7.98
CA HIS A 299 -6.16 -6.04 8.84
C HIS A 299 -4.72 -5.54 8.86
N PHE A 300 -4.47 -4.37 9.41
CA PHE A 300 -3.10 -3.92 9.63
C PHE A 300 -2.65 -3.98 11.09
N GLN A 301 -1.33 -3.94 11.27
CA GLN A 301 -0.61 -3.67 12.51
C GLN A 301 0.28 -2.43 12.31
N ASP A 302 0.23 -1.44 13.20
CA ASP A 302 1.19 -0.33 13.21
C ASP A 302 2.54 -0.79 13.79
N LYS A 303 3.57 -0.84 12.93
CA LYS A 303 4.96 -1.24 13.27
C LYS A 303 5.92 -0.05 13.25
N GLY A 304 5.45 1.14 13.59
CA GLY A 304 6.29 2.33 13.70
C GLY A 304 6.99 2.69 12.38
N ALA A 305 8.32 2.63 12.35
CA ALA A 305 9.11 2.97 11.17
C ALA A 305 8.80 2.11 9.93
N TYR A 306 8.35 0.89 10.13
CA TYR A 306 7.97 -0.01 9.02
C TYR A 306 6.57 0.27 8.45
N GLY A 307 5.81 1.16 9.11
CA GLY A 307 4.45 1.51 8.72
C GLY A 307 3.41 0.49 9.17
N ARG A 308 2.30 0.48 8.47
CA ARG A 308 1.14 -0.35 8.77
C ARG A 308 1.13 -1.59 7.89
N VAL A 309 1.71 -2.66 8.43
CA VAL A 309 1.88 -3.95 7.73
C VAL A 309 0.59 -4.75 7.74
N VAL A 310 0.35 -5.52 6.70
CA VAL A 310 -0.92 -6.23 6.48
C VAL A 310 -0.86 -7.67 6.97
N HIS A 311 -1.87 -8.06 7.74
CA HIS A 311 -2.06 -9.40 8.27
C HIS A 311 -3.30 -10.06 7.71
N LEU A 312 -3.31 -11.39 7.66
CA LEU A 312 -4.46 -12.22 7.30
C LEU A 312 -4.82 -13.13 8.47
N GLN A 313 -6.11 -13.16 8.83
CA GLN A 313 -6.62 -13.98 9.93
C GLN A 313 -7.73 -14.91 9.44
N PRO A 314 -7.78 -16.17 9.89
CA PRO A 314 -8.98 -16.98 9.73
C PRO A 314 -10.14 -16.34 10.51
N MET A 315 -11.36 -16.43 9.99
CA MET A 315 -12.55 -15.94 10.66
C MET A 315 -13.61 -17.05 10.69
N ARG A 316 -14.33 -17.17 11.79
CA ARG A 316 -15.44 -18.11 11.93
C ARG A 316 -16.62 -17.43 12.62
N TRP A 317 -17.82 -17.88 12.35
CA TRP A 317 -19.03 -17.40 12.98
C TRP A 317 -19.42 -18.25 14.19
N GLN A 318 -19.74 -17.59 15.28
CA GLN A 318 -20.25 -18.20 16.50
C GLN A 318 -21.45 -17.38 17.01
N ASP A 319 -22.65 -17.97 17.10
CA ASP A 319 -23.88 -17.31 17.54
C ASP A 319 -24.21 -16.01 16.76
N GLY A 320 -23.91 -15.99 15.45
CA GLY A 320 -24.10 -14.85 14.58
C GLY A 320 -23.10 -13.70 14.83
N TRP A 321 -21.93 -13.98 15.45
CA TRP A 321 -20.82 -13.05 15.61
C TRP A 321 -19.56 -13.65 15.01
N PRO A 322 -18.74 -12.84 14.33
CA PRO A 322 -17.42 -13.30 13.90
C PRO A 322 -16.48 -13.46 15.10
N VAL A 323 -15.62 -14.43 15.03
CA VAL A 323 -14.44 -14.61 15.90
C VAL A 323 -13.25 -14.67 14.96
N ILE A 324 -12.35 -13.70 15.05
CA ILE A 324 -11.27 -13.48 14.10
C ILE A 324 -9.94 -13.94 14.71
N GLY A 325 -9.18 -14.77 13.97
CA GLY A 325 -7.95 -15.38 14.44
C GLY A 325 -8.15 -16.70 15.19
N ALA A 326 -7.17 -17.08 15.98
CA ALA A 326 -7.25 -18.22 16.90
C ALA A 326 -8.17 -17.90 18.08
N PRO A 327 -8.73 -18.92 18.77
CA PRO A 327 -9.45 -18.68 20.02
C PRO A 327 -8.55 -17.99 21.05
N GLY A 328 -8.97 -16.82 21.51
CA GLY A 328 -8.28 -16.07 22.55
C GLY A 328 -8.68 -16.49 23.96
N ARG A 329 -8.12 -15.83 24.98
CA ARG A 329 -8.44 -16.04 26.40
C ARG A 329 -9.89 -15.69 26.73
N THR A 330 -10.43 -14.67 26.08
CA THR A 330 -11.81 -14.22 26.30
C THR A 330 -12.74 -14.98 25.36
N PRO A 331 -13.77 -15.70 25.86
CA PRO A 331 -14.72 -16.39 25.01
C PRO A 331 -15.37 -15.46 23.97
N GLY A 332 -15.33 -15.87 22.69
CA GLY A 332 -15.88 -15.08 21.57
C GLY A 332 -14.96 -13.97 21.05
N VAL A 333 -13.78 -13.78 21.62
CA VAL A 333 -12.72 -12.89 21.12
C VAL A 333 -11.57 -13.76 20.59
N GLY A 334 -11.13 -13.48 19.36
CA GLY A 334 -9.97 -14.14 18.78
C GLY A 334 -8.67 -13.36 19.03
N GLU A 335 -7.56 -14.03 18.76
CA GLU A 335 -6.19 -13.48 18.80
C GLU A 335 -5.52 -13.69 17.44
N PRO A 336 -4.70 -12.74 16.95
CA PRO A 336 -4.03 -12.88 15.68
C PRO A 336 -3.14 -14.12 15.58
N VAL A 337 -3.20 -14.83 14.45
CA VAL A 337 -2.27 -15.93 14.16
C VAL A 337 -0.99 -15.40 13.54
N ASN A 338 0.15 -15.99 13.93
CA ASN A 338 1.43 -15.67 13.27
C ASN A 338 1.64 -16.53 12.00
N THR A 339 1.23 -17.79 12.05
CA THR A 339 1.33 -18.74 10.93
C THR A 339 0.04 -19.53 10.83
N TYR A 340 -0.46 -19.73 9.61
CA TYR A 340 -1.69 -20.51 9.38
C TYR A 340 -1.69 -21.17 8.00
N ALA A 341 -2.67 -22.05 7.72
CA ALA A 341 -2.88 -22.63 6.40
C ALA A 341 -3.38 -21.55 5.42
N LYS A 342 -2.92 -21.59 4.18
CA LYS A 342 -3.39 -20.65 3.14
C LYS A 342 -4.88 -20.85 2.86
N PRO A 343 -5.62 -19.78 2.55
CA PRO A 343 -7.03 -19.88 2.12
C PRO A 343 -7.23 -20.75 0.90
N VAL A 344 -6.36 -20.57 -0.10
CA VAL A 344 -6.39 -21.33 -1.34
C VAL A 344 -5.01 -21.93 -1.58
N GLN A 345 -4.97 -23.21 -1.97
CA GLN A 345 -3.74 -23.95 -2.24
C GLN A 345 -3.36 -23.90 -3.73
N GLY A 346 -2.12 -24.28 -4.05
CA GLY A 346 -1.67 -24.48 -5.42
C GLY A 346 -0.99 -23.27 -6.08
N PHE A 347 -0.88 -22.15 -5.38
CA PHE A 347 -0.18 -20.96 -5.87
C PHE A 347 1.19 -20.80 -5.19
N GLY A 348 2.17 -20.40 -5.97
CA GLY A 348 3.54 -20.16 -5.51
C GLY A 348 3.74 -18.74 -4.95
N PRO A 349 4.92 -18.50 -4.32
CA PRO A 349 5.20 -17.22 -3.68
C PRO A 349 5.22 -16.05 -4.67
N ALA A 350 4.53 -14.96 -4.30
CA ALA A 350 4.55 -13.68 -4.98
C ALA A 350 4.50 -12.53 -3.97
N ALA A 351 5.10 -11.41 -4.34
CA ALA A 351 5.03 -10.15 -3.60
C ALA A 351 5.19 -8.97 -4.58
N PRO A 352 4.77 -7.75 -4.21
CA PRO A 352 5.09 -6.56 -4.98
C PRO A 352 6.60 -6.42 -5.25
N ALA A 353 6.93 -5.94 -6.44
CA ALA A 353 8.33 -5.73 -6.83
C ALA A 353 9.04 -4.75 -5.88
N THR A 354 10.33 -4.96 -5.67
CA THR A 354 11.17 -4.11 -4.81
C THR A 354 12.40 -3.58 -5.53
N SER A 355 12.94 -4.31 -6.52
CA SER A 355 14.11 -3.91 -7.32
C SER A 355 13.67 -3.35 -8.67
N ASP A 356 14.51 -2.51 -9.28
CA ASP A 356 14.32 -1.96 -10.61
C ASP A 356 15.67 -1.78 -11.30
N ALA A 357 15.83 -2.38 -12.47
CA ALA A 357 17.02 -2.24 -13.31
C ALA A 357 16.87 -1.09 -14.33
N PHE A 358 15.78 -0.34 -14.27
CA PHE A 358 15.49 0.81 -15.14
C PHE A 358 15.56 0.52 -16.65
N ASN A 359 15.36 -0.74 -17.04
CA ASN A 359 15.39 -1.19 -18.43
C ASN A 359 14.03 -1.06 -19.16
N GLY A 360 12.97 -0.77 -18.40
CA GLY A 360 11.62 -0.61 -18.94
C GLY A 360 11.36 0.77 -19.54
N PRO A 361 10.25 0.90 -20.29
CA PRO A 361 9.83 2.20 -20.85
C PRO A 361 9.21 3.15 -19.79
N ALA A 362 8.88 2.63 -18.61
CA ALA A 362 8.30 3.35 -17.48
C ALA A 362 8.86 2.81 -16.18
N LEU A 363 8.76 3.59 -15.11
CA LEU A 363 9.09 3.16 -13.74
C LEU A 363 8.22 1.97 -13.33
N GLY A 364 8.79 1.06 -12.55
CA GLY A 364 8.04 -0.01 -11.92
C GLY A 364 6.91 0.51 -11.02
N LEU A 365 5.84 -0.26 -10.86
CA LEU A 365 4.64 0.15 -10.11
C LEU A 365 4.92 0.41 -8.61
N GLN A 366 6.01 -0.11 -8.06
CA GLN A 366 6.42 0.13 -6.67
C GLN A 366 6.83 1.58 -6.39
N TRP A 367 7.16 2.35 -7.41
CA TRP A 367 7.63 3.72 -7.27
C TRP A 367 6.51 4.72 -7.03
N GLN A 368 6.75 5.63 -6.09
CA GLN A 368 5.85 6.72 -5.73
C GLN A 368 6.65 8.02 -5.52
N TRP A 369 6.00 9.14 -5.75
CA TRP A 369 6.53 10.48 -5.53
C TRP A 369 5.93 11.09 -4.26
N GLY A 370 6.66 12.01 -3.63
CA GLY A 370 6.17 12.76 -2.47
C GLY A 370 5.13 13.83 -2.79
N ALA A 371 4.88 14.08 -4.09
CA ALA A 371 3.88 15.00 -4.62
C ALA A 371 3.43 14.52 -6.01
N ASN A 372 2.45 15.18 -6.62
CA ASN A 372 2.06 14.91 -8.00
C ASN A 372 3.24 15.04 -8.95
N PRO A 373 3.59 14.01 -9.72
CA PRO A 373 4.73 14.08 -10.63
C PRO A 373 4.51 15.11 -11.75
N ALA A 374 5.53 15.92 -12.03
CA ALA A 374 5.55 16.84 -13.15
C ALA A 374 6.38 16.29 -14.32
N PRO A 375 6.04 16.65 -15.56
CA PRO A 375 6.86 16.32 -16.72
C PRO A 375 8.33 16.75 -16.53
N GLY A 376 9.25 15.87 -16.90
CA GLY A 376 10.69 16.15 -16.82
C GLY A 376 11.32 15.91 -15.44
N TRP A 377 10.58 15.37 -14.45
CA TRP A 377 11.20 14.96 -13.19
C TRP A 377 12.14 13.77 -13.36
N TYR A 378 11.86 12.90 -14.33
CA TYR A 378 12.72 11.77 -14.66
C TYR A 378 12.69 11.43 -16.15
N SER A 379 13.68 10.66 -16.59
CA SER A 379 13.74 10.05 -17.91
C SER A 379 14.36 8.65 -17.82
N LEU A 380 13.80 7.70 -18.57
CA LEU A 380 14.34 6.35 -18.80
C LEU A 380 14.82 6.17 -20.26
N THR A 381 14.62 7.18 -21.10
CA THR A 381 14.91 7.14 -22.53
C THR A 381 16.15 7.94 -22.93
N ASP A 382 16.54 8.96 -22.16
CA ASP A 382 17.72 9.80 -22.44
C ASP A 382 19.03 9.05 -22.29
N ASN A 383 19.06 8.01 -21.45
CA ASN A 383 20.14 7.05 -21.31
C ASN A 383 19.54 5.66 -21.02
N PRO A 384 19.21 4.87 -22.05
CA PRO A 384 18.55 3.58 -21.87
C PRO A 384 19.31 2.67 -20.89
N GLY A 385 18.57 2.00 -19.99
CA GLY A 385 19.11 1.21 -18.90
C GLY A 385 19.51 2.01 -17.66
N HIS A 386 19.17 3.31 -17.61
CA HIS A 386 19.44 4.16 -16.46
C HIS A 386 18.23 5.05 -16.16
N LEU A 387 17.98 5.28 -14.90
CA LEU A 387 17.12 6.36 -14.46
C LEU A 387 17.89 7.68 -14.43
N ARG A 388 17.41 8.70 -15.12
CA ARG A 388 17.80 10.09 -14.91
C ARG A 388 16.76 10.78 -14.06
N LEU A 389 17.12 11.24 -12.88
CA LEU A 389 16.28 11.99 -11.96
C LEU A 389 16.72 13.46 -11.95
N ALA A 390 15.90 14.34 -12.50
CA ALA A 390 16.23 15.76 -12.65
C ALA A 390 16.38 16.44 -11.28
N THR A 391 17.39 17.29 -11.16
CA THR A 391 17.65 18.02 -9.92
C THR A 391 16.58 19.08 -9.69
N GLN A 392 15.82 18.94 -8.60
CA GLN A 392 14.79 19.88 -8.19
C GLN A 392 15.38 21.02 -7.35
N VAL A 393 14.91 22.22 -7.59
CA VAL A 393 15.29 23.38 -6.75
C VAL A 393 14.51 23.32 -5.45
N VAL A 394 15.23 23.27 -4.33
CA VAL A 394 14.67 23.43 -2.99
C VAL A 394 15.06 24.81 -2.48
N PRO A 395 14.09 25.65 -2.06
CA PRO A 395 14.40 26.96 -1.52
C PRO A 395 15.36 26.85 -0.32
N GLU A 396 16.38 27.72 -0.27
CA GLU A 396 17.37 27.73 0.84
C GLU A 396 16.73 27.90 2.23
N ALA A 397 15.60 28.59 2.30
CA ALA A 397 14.86 28.80 3.55
C ALA A 397 14.37 27.47 4.18
N ASP A 398 14.10 26.46 3.37
CA ASP A 398 13.65 25.15 3.84
C ASP A 398 14.81 24.14 3.92
N GLY A 399 15.82 24.25 3.06
CA GLY A 399 17.10 23.50 3.05
C GLY A 399 17.00 21.97 3.02
N PHE A 400 15.82 21.44 3.34
CA PHE A 400 15.57 20.02 3.54
C PHE A 400 15.29 19.30 2.22
N VAL A 401 15.93 18.15 2.04
CA VAL A 401 15.64 17.26 0.91
C VAL A 401 14.15 16.92 0.86
N ARG A 402 13.50 16.71 2.00
CA ARG A 402 12.07 16.42 2.10
C ARG A 402 11.12 17.51 1.58
N ALA A 403 11.59 18.73 1.38
CA ALA A 403 10.79 19.79 0.75
C ALA A 403 10.63 19.60 -0.77
N ALA A 404 11.43 18.72 -1.40
CA ALA A 404 11.31 18.40 -2.81
C ALA A 404 10.15 17.42 -3.06
N GLY A 405 9.30 17.73 -4.05
CA GLY A 405 8.24 16.82 -4.51
C GLY A 405 8.78 15.59 -5.26
N ALA A 406 9.90 15.77 -5.96
CA ALA A 406 10.53 14.73 -6.79
C ALA A 406 11.47 13.80 -6.01
N ILE A 407 11.15 13.45 -4.77
CA ILE A 407 11.77 12.31 -4.10
C ILE A 407 11.07 11.06 -4.60
N LEU A 408 11.79 10.18 -5.30
CA LEU A 408 11.27 8.92 -5.83
C LEU A 408 11.52 7.82 -4.81
N THR A 409 10.45 7.29 -4.23
CA THR A 409 10.53 6.31 -3.14
C THR A 409 9.66 5.09 -3.37
N GLN A 410 9.94 4.05 -2.63
CA GLN A 410 9.07 2.89 -2.47
C GLN A 410 8.93 2.51 -0.99
N LYS A 411 7.95 1.67 -0.69
CA LYS A 411 7.67 1.17 0.66
C LYS A 411 8.81 0.27 1.14
N VAL A 412 9.07 0.29 2.45
CA VAL A 412 10.01 -0.64 3.11
C VAL A 412 9.43 -2.07 3.04
N PRO A 413 10.11 -3.04 2.42
CA PRO A 413 9.54 -4.37 2.15
C PRO A 413 9.65 -5.36 3.31
N ALA A 414 10.55 -5.12 4.27
CA ALA A 414 10.82 -6.04 5.38
C ALA A 414 11.44 -5.30 6.58
N SER A 415 11.52 -5.98 7.73
CA SER A 415 12.24 -5.45 8.90
C SER A 415 13.76 -5.45 8.73
N ARG A 416 14.28 -6.29 7.84
CA ARG A 416 15.70 -6.37 7.47
C ARG A 416 15.85 -6.52 5.97
N PHE A 417 16.61 -5.65 5.35
CA PHE A 417 16.93 -5.70 3.91
C PHE A 417 18.10 -4.78 3.61
N VAL A 418 18.66 -4.94 2.41
CA VAL A 418 19.72 -4.11 1.87
C VAL A 418 19.23 -3.49 0.56
N VAL A 419 19.51 -2.20 0.39
CA VAL A 419 19.36 -1.50 -0.88
C VAL A 419 20.72 -1.16 -1.42
N GLU A 420 20.93 -1.38 -2.70
CA GLU A 420 22.14 -0.99 -3.42
C GLU A 420 21.78 -0.28 -4.72
N THR A 421 22.54 0.76 -5.05
CA THR A 421 22.38 1.53 -6.29
C THR A 421 23.72 2.11 -6.72
N ARG A 422 23.96 2.12 -8.03
CA ARG A 422 25.12 2.81 -8.62
C ARG A 422 24.66 4.14 -9.17
N VAL A 423 25.33 5.20 -8.78
CA VAL A 423 24.87 6.57 -9.09
C VAL A 423 25.98 7.47 -9.61
N ARG A 424 25.58 8.43 -10.45
CA ARG A 424 26.41 9.55 -10.92
C ARG A 424 25.62 10.86 -10.75
N LEU A 425 26.32 11.94 -10.40
CA LEU A 425 25.74 13.28 -10.38
C LEU A 425 26.27 14.07 -11.59
N LYS A 426 25.40 14.31 -12.57
CA LYS A 426 25.75 14.92 -13.87
C LYS A 426 25.27 16.38 -13.99
N GLY A 427 26.06 17.21 -14.68
CA GLY A 427 25.73 18.62 -14.92
C GLY A 427 25.63 19.47 -13.65
N ALA A 428 26.16 18.96 -12.53
CA ALA A 428 25.96 19.57 -11.22
C ALA A 428 26.75 20.88 -11.05
N VAL A 429 26.11 21.82 -10.36
CA VAL A 429 26.72 23.05 -9.87
C VAL A 429 26.82 23.03 -8.34
N ASP A 430 27.63 23.91 -7.76
CA ASP A 430 27.80 23.97 -6.31
C ASP A 430 26.47 24.12 -5.58
N GLY A 431 26.24 23.25 -4.60
CA GLY A 431 25.01 23.10 -3.84
C GLY A 431 24.08 21.96 -4.32
N ASP A 432 24.35 21.38 -5.50
CA ASP A 432 23.62 20.20 -5.95
C ASP A 432 24.01 18.96 -5.16
N ARG A 433 23.02 18.17 -4.79
CA ARG A 433 23.20 16.91 -4.06
C ARG A 433 22.18 15.88 -4.51
N ALA A 434 22.61 14.63 -4.59
CA ALA A 434 21.76 13.53 -5.03
C ALA A 434 22.27 12.20 -4.49
N GLY A 435 21.36 11.24 -4.33
CA GLY A 435 21.74 9.92 -3.82
C GLY A 435 20.59 9.07 -3.31
N LEU A 436 20.95 8.18 -2.39
CA LEU A 436 20.07 7.22 -1.75
C LEU A 436 19.53 7.78 -0.43
N ILE A 437 18.21 7.74 -0.24
CA ILE A 437 17.51 8.30 0.93
C ILE A 437 16.64 7.26 1.62
N VAL A 438 16.59 7.29 2.95
CA VAL A 438 15.47 6.78 3.74
C VAL A 438 14.64 7.96 4.19
N ASN A 439 13.41 8.07 3.67
CA ASN A 439 12.50 9.20 3.86
C ASN A 439 11.51 8.88 4.98
N ALA A 440 11.60 9.61 6.07
CA ALA A 440 10.78 9.48 7.28
C ALA A 440 10.70 10.83 8.01
N MET A 441 10.07 10.93 9.18
CA MET A 441 10.15 12.17 9.99
C MET A 441 11.58 12.41 10.47
N GLN A 442 12.24 11.37 11.00
CA GLN A 442 13.68 11.35 11.16
C GLN A 442 14.25 10.57 9.98
N TYR A 443 15.00 11.22 9.13
CA TYR A 443 15.47 10.68 7.85
C TYR A 443 16.96 10.83 7.69
N GLY A 444 17.52 10.18 6.70
CA GLY A 444 18.91 10.36 6.30
C GLY A 444 19.15 9.96 4.86
N TRP A 445 20.27 10.43 4.33
CA TRP A 445 20.69 10.12 2.99
C TRP A 445 22.22 10.02 2.90
N VAL A 446 22.68 9.30 1.90
CA VAL A 446 24.07 9.23 1.46
C VAL A 446 24.12 9.50 -0.04
N GLY A 447 25.06 10.30 -0.48
CA GLY A 447 25.11 10.67 -1.90
C GLY A 447 26.23 11.62 -2.26
N LEU A 448 26.21 12.04 -3.51
CA LEU A 448 27.17 12.98 -4.08
C LEU A 448 26.66 14.42 -3.91
N ARG A 449 27.60 15.32 -3.58
CA ARG A 449 27.35 16.76 -3.47
C ARG A 449 28.42 17.52 -4.29
N ARG A 450 28.00 18.54 -5.01
CA ARG A 450 28.94 19.48 -5.65
C ARG A 450 29.25 20.62 -4.68
N SER A 451 30.54 20.89 -4.43
CA SER A 451 31.00 21.94 -3.51
C SER A 451 32.38 22.43 -3.92
N GLY A 452 32.54 23.77 -4.10
CA GLY A 452 33.80 24.40 -4.49
C GLY A 452 34.41 23.83 -5.77
N GLY A 453 33.57 23.47 -6.74
CA GLY A 453 34.03 22.86 -8.00
C GLY A 453 34.43 21.39 -7.91
N LYS A 454 34.29 20.74 -6.74
CA LYS A 454 34.62 19.33 -6.50
C LYS A 454 33.38 18.49 -6.21
N THR A 455 33.45 17.19 -6.42
CA THR A 455 32.44 16.23 -6.00
C THR A 455 32.85 15.63 -4.66
N GLU A 456 31.94 15.66 -3.69
CA GLU A 456 32.12 15.07 -2.37
C GLU A 456 31.10 13.96 -2.16
N LEU A 457 31.47 12.88 -1.49
CA LEU A 457 30.52 11.94 -0.92
C LEU A 457 30.13 12.42 0.47
N VAL A 458 28.84 12.61 0.69
CA VAL A 458 28.29 13.17 1.92
C VAL A 458 27.24 12.22 2.50
N ARG A 459 27.28 12.08 3.81
CA ARG A 459 26.18 11.51 4.61
C ARG A 459 25.48 12.62 5.36
N THR A 460 24.16 12.60 5.36
CA THR A 460 23.34 13.54 6.12
C THR A 460 22.30 12.78 6.92
N VAL A 461 22.12 13.18 8.17
CA VAL A 461 21.07 12.68 9.05
C VAL A 461 20.31 13.85 9.59
N CYS A 462 18.99 13.72 9.63
CA CYS A 462 18.10 14.68 10.23
C CYS A 462 17.75 14.22 11.64
N GLY A 463 18.24 14.91 12.64
CA GLY A 463 18.01 14.62 14.09
C GLY A 463 17.94 15.88 14.92
N PRO A 464 17.60 15.77 16.22
CA PRO A 464 16.68 14.84 16.86
C PRO A 464 15.21 15.29 16.80
N PHE A 465 14.32 14.45 17.26
CA PHE A 465 12.85 14.53 17.23
C PHE A 465 12.22 15.92 17.30
N GLY A 466 11.41 16.25 16.25
CA GLY A 466 10.58 17.43 16.22
C GLY A 466 10.05 17.69 14.80
N PRO A 467 9.03 18.53 14.62
CA PRO A 467 8.47 18.85 13.30
C PRO A 467 9.46 19.58 12.37
N ARG A 468 10.64 19.97 12.90
CA ARG A 468 11.75 20.60 12.17
C ARG A 468 13.05 19.96 12.63
N CYS A 469 13.37 18.78 12.06
CA CYS A 469 14.69 18.23 12.28
C CYS A 469 15.75 19.11 11.58
N ARG A 470 16.97 19.12 12.13
CA ARG A 470 18.12 19.78 11.52
C ARG A 470 18.95 18.75 10.75
N GLU A 471 19.23 19.01 9.48
CA GLU A 471 20.17 18.19 8.71
C GLU A 471 21.61 18.42 9.20
N GLU A 472 22.24 17.33 9.61
CA GLU A 472 23.66 17.30 9.97
C GLU A 472 24.43 16.50 8.92
N SER A 473 25.29 17.21 8.19
CA SER A 473 26.04 16.64 7.08
C SER A 473 27.51 16.39 7.47
N THR A 474 28.01 15.22 7.10
CA THR A 474 29.42 14.83 7.22
C THR A 474 29.99 14.50 5.85
N VAL A 475 31.10 15.11 5.48
CA VAL A 475 31.87 14.71 4.29
C VAL A 475 32.59 13.40 4.59
N VAL A 476 32.19 12.34 3.88
CA VAL A 476 32.74 10.98 4.04
C VAL A 476 33.96 10.78 3.16
N LEU A 477 33.92 11.33 1.94
CA LEU A 477 35.03 11.28 0.98
C LEU A 477 35.11 12.62 0.25
N PRO A 478 36.12 13.48 0.54
CA PRO A 478 36.44 14.62 -0.28
C PRO A 478 37.02 14.13 -1.61
N ASP A 479 36.82 14.86 -2.70
CA ASP A 479 37.25 14.44 -4.05
C ASP A 479 36.72 13.05 -4.45
N ALA A 480 35.39 12.80 -4.24
CA ALA A 480 34.75 11.57 -4.67
C ALA A 480 34.76 11.44 -6.20
N PRO A 481 34.90 10.21 -6.75
CA PRO A 481 34.74 9.99 -8.18
C PRO A 481 33.35 10.32 -8.64
N ASP A 482 33.17 10.52 -9.95
CA ASP A 482 31.86 10.86 -10.54
C ASP A 482 30.83 9.74 -10.39
N GLU A 483 31.29 8.51 -10.16
CA GLU A 483 30.44 7.33 -9.97
C GLU A 483 30.78 6.65 -8.65
N VAL A 484 29.74 6.29 -7.90
CA VAL A 484 29.84 5.52 -6.66
C VAL A 484 28.70 4.51 -6.55
N VAL A 485 28.96 3.41 -5.86
CA VAL A 485 27.91 2.49 -5.43
C VAL A 485 27.53 2.86 -4.00
N LEU A 486 26.25 3.12 -3.78
CA LEU A 486 25.69 3.44 -2.48
C LEU A 486 24.90 2.25 -1.96
N ARG A 487 25.02 2.00 -0.66
CA ARG A 487 24.29 0.93 0.01
C ARG A 487 23.63 1.44 1.28
N MET A 488 22.41 0.99 1.52
CA MET A 488 21.67 1.17 2.77
C MET A 488 21.30 -0.20 3.33
N SER A 489 21.52 -0.39 4.63
CA SER A 489 21.09 -1.58 5.37
C SER A 489 20.04 -1.16 6.40
N MET A 490 18.84 -1.74 6.32
CA MET A 490 17.81 -1.64 7.36
C MET A 490 18.00 -2.79 8.35
N TYR A 491 17.99 -2.48 9.64
CA TYR A 491 18.08 -3.45 10.73
C TYR A 491 16.71 -3.62 11.43
N GLU A 492 16.50 -4.75 12.07
CA GLU A 492 15.22 -5.09 12.74
C GLU A 492 14.73 -4.07 13.78
N THR A 493 15.66 -3.30 14.34
CA THR A 493 15.39 -2.27 15.34
C THR A 493 15.04 -0.91 14.74
N ALA A 494 14.73 -0.86 13.43
CA ALA A 494 14.53 0.37 12.67
C ALA A 494 15.74 1.32 12.68
N PHE A 495 16.95 0.77 12.74
CA PHE A 495 18.18 1.50 12.47
C PHE A 495 18.57 1.35 11.01
N VAL A 496 19.20 2.38 10.48
CA VAL A 496 19.74 2.38 9.11
C VAL A 496 21.23 2.69 9.15
N GLY A 497 22.03 1.84 8.50
CA GLY A 497 23.43 2.08 8.21
C GLY A 497 23.64 2.39 6.74
N PHE A 498 24.50 3.37 6.44
CA PHE A 498 24.95 3.66 5.08
C PHE A 498 26.37 3.18 4.85
N SER A 499 26.64 2.73 3.63
CA SER A 499 28.00 2.42 3.16
C SER A 499 28.14 2.77 1.67
N TYR A 500 29.37 2.83 1.19
CA TYR A 500 29.69 3.16 -0.19
C TYR A 500 30.86 2.36 -0.71
N SER A 501 30.94 2.24 -2.02
CA SER A 501 32.08 1.66 -2.73
C SER A 501 32.44 2.52 -3.95
N VAL A 502 33.74 2.72 -4.18
CA VAL A 502 34.25 3.42 -5.36
C VAL A 502 34.67 2.46 -6.48
N ASP A 503 34.79 1.18 -6.18
CA ASP A 503 35.22 0.12 -7.12
C ASP A 503 34.10 -0.93 -7.37
N GLY A 504 32.95 -0.79 -6.70
CA GLY A 504 31.83 -1.73 -6.76
C GLY A 504 32.08 -3.05 -6.03
N ARG A 505 33.20 -3.20 -5.30
CA ARG A 505 33.59 -4.45 -4.62
C ARG A 505 33.75 -4.29 -3.12
N ALA A 506 34.54 -3.32 -2.68
CA ALA A 506 34.79 -3.09 -1.27
C ALA A 506 33.92 -1.95 -0.74
N PHE A 507 33.05 -2.26 0.24
CA PHE A 507 32.21 -1.26 0.89
C PHE A 507 32.86 -0.73 2.16
N LYS A 508 32.79 0.60 2.33
CA LYS A 508 33.23 1.31 3.54
C LYS A 508 32.02 1.94 4.22
N PRO A 509 31.93 1.94 5.55
CA PRO A 509 30.88 2.65 6.27
C PRO A 509 30.86 4.15 5.93
N ALA A 510 29.66 4.71 5.81
CA ALA A 510 29.45 6.14 5.69
C ALA A 510 28.89 6.70 7.02
N GLY A 511 29.65 6.56 8.10
CA GLY A 511 29.28 6.93 9.46
C GLY A 511 28.47 5.86 10.20
N ASP A 512 28.08 6.16 11.44
CA ASP A 512 27.37 5.24 12.31
C ASP A 512 25.91 5.04 11.91
N PRO A 513 25.30 3.88 12.20
CA PRO A 513 23.86 3.68 12.05
C PRO A 513 23.04 4.68 12.88
N PHE A 514 21.88 5.06 12.38
CA PHE A 514 20.97 6.00 13.05
C PHE A 514 19.55 5.45 13.08
N PRO A 515 18.74 5.83 14.09
CA PRO A 515 17.34 5.40 14.16
C PRO A 515 16.50 6.10 13.11
N VAL A 516 15.60 5.35 12.49
CA VAL A 516 14.58 5.85 11.57
C VAL A 516 13.22 5.77 12.23
N THR A 517 12.40 6.78 12.03
CA THR A 517 11.04 6.82 12.57
C THR A 517 10.01 6.60 11.46
N ARG A 518 8.74 6.50 11.82
CA ARG A 518 7.66 6.61 10.84
C ARG A 518 7.63 8.00 10.21
N GLY A 519 7.00 8.12 9.05
CA GLY A 519 6.50 9.38 8.50
C GLY A 519 5.21 9.82 9.18
N THR A 520 4.51 10.80 8.61
CA THR A 520 3.18 11.18 9.10
C THR A 520 2.14 10.22 8.54
N TRP A 521 1.64 9.31 9.38
CA TRP A 521 0.70 8.22 9.07
C TRP A 521 1.23 7.11 8.16
N VAL A 522 2.44 7.23 7.64
CA VAL A 522 3.10 6.24 6.78
C VAL A 522 4.36 5.70 7.45
N GLY A 523 4.82 4.53 7.02
CA GLY A 523 6.16 4.03 7.33
C GLY A 523 7.26 4.87 6.70
N ALA A 524 8.50 4.56 7.04
CA ALA A 524 9.66 5.03 6.29
C ALA A 524 9.60 4.50 4.84
N GLN A 525 10.16 5.28 3.93
CA GLN A 525 10.28 4.91 2.52
C GLN A 525 11.75 4.97 2.11
N VAL A 526 12.13 4.17 1.13
CA VAL A 526 13.49 4.16 0.59
C VAL A 526 13.49 4.56 -0.87
N GLY A 527 14.52 5.28 -1.31
CA GLY A 527 14.52 5.72 -2.70
C GLY A 527 15.66 6.65 -3.08
N LEU A 528 15.44 7.39 -4.14
CA LEU A 528 16.40 8.27 -4.78
C LEU A 528 15.92 9.72 -4.77
N PHE A 529 16.88 10.64 -4.71
CA PHE A 529 16.59 12.08 -4.80
C PHE A 529 17.68 12.81 -5.58
N SER A 530 17.30 13.97 -6.14
CA SER A 530 18.25 14.93 -6.71
C SER A 530 17.73 16.35 -6.47
N VAL A 531 18.48 17.14 -5.70
CA VAL A 531 18.07 18.49 -5.31
C VAL A 531 19.23 19.46 -5.40
N GLY A 532 18.91 20.76 -5.59
CA GLY A 532 19.86 21.83 -5.60
C GLY A 532 19.26 23.12 -5.08
N ALA A 533 20.12 24.07 -4.68
CA ALA A 533 19.73 25.33 -4.06
C ALA A 533 19.37 26.44 -5.05
N ARG A 534 19.71 26.30 -6.33
CA ARG A 534 19.63 27.39 -7.32
C ARG A 534 18.94 26.94 -8.61
N ALA A 535 18.15 27.84 -9.18
CA ALA A 535 17.72 27.71 -10.56
C ALA A 535 18.94 27.70 -11.51
N ARG A 536 18.85 26.95 -12.60
CA ARG A 536 19.96 26.72 -13.52
C ARG A 536 19.51 26.79 -14.97
N THR A 537 20.46 27.12 -15.85
CA THR A 537 20.24 27.15 -17.29
C THR A 537 20.55 25.83 -17.98
N GLN A 538 21.37 24.98 -17.34
CA GLN A 538 21.71 23.64 -17.83
C GLN A 538 21.11 22.58 -16.92
N PRO A 539 20.59 21.46 -17.44
CA PRO A 539 20.03 20.39 -16.64
C PRO A 539 21.12 19.70 -15.81
N SER A 540 20.81 19.45 -14.55
CA SER A 540 21.56 18.61 -13.64
C SER A 540 20.68 17.47 -13.21
N TYR A 541 21.23 16.28 -13.03
CA TYR A 541 20.45 15.08 -12.67
C TYR A 541 21.32 14.03 -11.97
N LEU A 542 20.65 13.22 -11.15
CA LEU A 542 21.17 11.92 -10.74
C LEU A 542 20.96 10.95 -11.89
N GLU A 543 21.99 10.18 -12.23
CA GLU A 543 21.87 9.01 -13.08
C GLU A 543 22.08 7.77 -12.22
N ALA A 544 21.08 6.86 -12.20
CA ALA A 544 21.13 5.60 -11.47
C ALA A 544 21.04 4.43 -12.44
N ASP A 545 21.93 3.45 -12.29
CA ASP A 545 22.03 2.25 -13.14
C ASP A 545 20.97 1.21 -12.74
N TYR A 546 20.80 1.02 -11.43
CA TYR A 546 19.85 0.07 -10.85
C TYR A 546 19.46 0.51 -9.44
N PHE A 547 18.42 -0.11 -8.92
CA PHE A 547 18.01 -0.04 -7.52
C PHE A 547 17.68 -1.46 -7.06
N ASP A 548 18.64 -2.13 -6.43
CA ASP A 548 18.49 -3.52 -6.00
C ASP A 548 18.12 -3.60 -4.53
N VAL A 549 17.06 -4.35 -4.23
CA VAL A 549 16.63 -4.66 -2.88
C VAL A 549 16.83 -6.15 -2.63
N THR A 550 17.65 -6.48 -1.66
CA THR A 550 18.03 -7.85 -1.36
C THR A 550 17.82 -8.20 0.12
N ALA A 551 17.67 -9.49 0.40
CA ALA A 551 17.77 -9.99 1.76
C ALA A 551 19.19 -9.71 2.31
N PRO A 552 19.34 -9.49 3.62
CA PRO A 552 20.69 -9.36 4.21
C PRO A 552 21.50 -10.62 3.89
N GLY A 553 22.66 -10.44 3.26
CA GLY A 553 23.56 -11.55 2.99
C GLY A 553 24.07 -12.16 4.31
N VAL A 554 24.44 -13.45 4.28
CA VAL A 554 25.17 -14.12 5.35
C VAL A 554 26.65 -13.73 5.20
N GLY A 555 26.97 -12.45 5.38
CA GLY A 555 28.33 -11.94 5.27
C GLY A 555 28.64 -10.96 6.41
N PRO A 556 29.92 -10.80 6.77
CA PRO A 556 30.28 -9.86 7.82
C PRO A 556 29.89 -8.44 7.37
N TYR A 557 29.22 -7.72 8.25
CA TYR A 557 28.87 -6.30 8.13
C TYR A 557 30.12 -5.42 8.16
#